data_b421e4bf53caf76d914c476456e79d05
#
_entry.id   b421e4bf53caf76d914c476456e79d05
#
_cell.length_a   1.000
_cell.length_b   1.000
_cell.length_c   1.000
_cell.angle_alpha   90.00
_cell.angle_beta   90.00
_cell.angle_gamma   90.00
#
_symmetry.space_group_name_H-M   'P 1'
#
loop_
_entity.id
_entity.type
_entity.pdbx_description
1 polymer ?
#
loop_
_entity_poly.entity_id
_entity_poly.type
_entity_poly.pdbx_seq_one_letter_code
_entity_poly.pdbx_strand_id
1 'polypeptide(L)'
;MSDVNELSETPVPQEIVEATLRAAEERGVPAADLTLRDIAREAGISRSTLLRRLGGTRQALDEALRAAGVELGGRKPVRERAIEAAAALISRQGLATLTFERVAMAAECSVQSLYGTFGGRDELMHAVFERYSPILDVEAFLAGPRGDLEDMVRRFHQLLADALEREPRVLPALLAEVFARPGDENVQRVFNNVTPRLVAGLGAWLAEEVAAGRIRDLPPLLLTQRMTSPIILHFLLRPVTSRVSAADLPTRDETLETFTQAFLRAVCLPSPEGED
;
A
#
# COMPACT_ATOMS: atom_id res chain seq x y z
N MET A 1 -36.50 15.95 -8.65
CA MET A 1 -35.86 16.91 -9.57
C MET A 1 -34.64 17.43 -8.82
N SER A 2 -33.50 16.86 -9.11
CA SER A 2 -32.22 17.40 -8.69
C SER A 2 -31.20 16.87 -9.68
N ASP A 3 -30.84 17.70 -10.63
CA ASP A 3 -29.79 17.46 -11.59
C ASP A 3 -28.47 17.45 -10.82
N VAL A 4 -27.90 16.26 -10.63
CA VAL A 4 -26.52 16.09 -10.19
C VAL A 4 -25.64 16.25 -11.44
N ASN A 5 -24.94 17.34 -11.46
CA ASN A 5 -23.90 17.82 -12.34
C ASN A 5 -23.01 16.69 -12.90
N GLU A 6 -23.37 16.15 -14.05
CA GLU A 6 -22.44 15.42 -14.92
C GLU A 6 -21.45 16.45 -15.49
N LEU A 7 -20.31 16.59 -14.84
CA LEU A 7 -19.14 17.21 -15.45
C LEU A 7 -18.73 16.31 -16.63
N SER A 8 -19.21 16.61 -17.82
CA SER A 8 -18.79 16.02 -19.08
C SER A 8 -17.26 16.14 -19.17
N GLU A 9 -16.56 15.04 -18.96
CA GLU A 9 -15.15 14.90 -19.33
C GLU A 9 -15.06 15.00 -20.86
N THR A 10 -14.84 16.22 -21.35
CA THR A 10 -14.56 16.43 -22.76
C THR A 10 -13.21 15.75 -23.05
N PRO A 11 -13.13 14.73 -23.89
CA PRO A 11 -11.89 14.03 -24.15
C PRO A 11 -10.85 15.02 -24.69
N VAL A 12 -9.62 14.92 -24.24
CA VAL A 12 -8.51 15.76 -24.70
C VAL A 12 -8.36 15.58 -26.21
N PRO A 13 -8.37 16.66 -27.01
CA PRO A 13 -8.23 16.56 -28.45
C PRO A 13 -6.95 15.82 -28.84
N GLN A 14 -7.05 14.87 -29.77
CA GLN A 14 -5.92 14.04 -30.20
C GLN A 14 -4.76 14.88 -30.74
N GLU A 15 -5.05 16.01 -31.41
CA GLU A 15 -4.07 16.97 -31.89
C GLU A 15 -3.14 17.51 -30.79
N ILE A 16 -3.65 17.65 -29.54
CA ILE A 16 -2.86 18.10 -28.38
C ILE A 16 -1.96 16.96 -27.87
N VAL A 17 -2.45 15.72 -27.86
CA VAL A 17 -1.67 14.52 -27.52
C VAL A 17 -0.50 14.37 -28.49
N GLU A 18 -0.76 14.44 -29.80
CA GLU A 18 0.26 14.34 -30.85
C GLU A 18 1.29 15.49 -30.80
N ALA A 19 0.83 16.72 -30.59
CA ALA A 19 1.73 17.86 -30.40
C ALA A 19 2.64 17.70 -29.20
N THR A 20 2.10 17.11 -28.09
CA THR A 20 2.91 16.83 -26.89
C THR A 20 3.99 15.80 -27.18
N LEU A 21 3.67 14.75 -27.92
CA LEU A 21 4.64 13.70 -28.28
C LEU A 21 5.74 14.25 -29.20
N ARG A 22 5.37 15.02 -30.23
CA ARG A 22 6.36 15.68 -31.13
C ARG A 22 7.29 16.61 -30.34
N ALA A 23 6.74 17.45 -29.47
CA ALA A 23 7.55 18.34 -28.63
C ALA A 23 8.49 17.59 -27.68
N ALA A 24 8.09 16.41 -27.18
CA ALA A 24 8.91 15.55 -26.35
C ALA A 24 10.08 14.95 -27.15
N GLU A 25 9.78 14.43 -28.32
CA GLU A 25 10.78 13.85 -29.26
C GLU A 25 11.80 14.88 -29.74
N GLU A 26 11.33 16.03 -30.21
CA GLU A 26 12.21 17.11 -30.69
C GLU A 26 13.19 17.63 -29.63
N ARG A 27 12.78 17.62 -28.36
CA ARG A 27 13.61 18.12 -27.27
C ARG A 27 14.39 17.02 -26.54
N GLY A 28 14.12 15.76 -26.86
CA GLY A 28 14.72 14.62 -26.17
C GLY A 28 14.39 14.58 -24.68
N VAL A 29 13.19 15.04 -24.29
CA VAL A 29 12.73 15.05 -22.89
C VAL A 29 11.43 14.28 -22.74
N PRO A 30 11.17 13.67 -21.57
CA PRO A 30 9.90 13.03 -21.29
C PRO A 30 8.70 13.99 -21.46
N ALA A 31 7.57 13.49 -21.93
CA ALA A 31 6.35 14.28 -22.09
C ALA A 31 5.90 14.98 -20.79
N ALA A 32 6.17 14.36 -19.64
CA ALA A 32 5.90 14.95 -18.33
C ALA A 32 6.71 16.21 -18.02
N ASP A 33 7.91 16.33 -18.56
CA ASP A 33 8.82 17.47 -18.30
C ASP A 33 8.56 18.67 -19.21
N LEU A 34 7.72 18.52 -20.23
CA LEU A 34 7.29 19.63 -21.09
C LEU A 34 6.42 20.62 -20.31
N THR A 35 6.68 21.90 -20.48
CA THR A 35 5.79 22.93 -19.93
C THR A 35 4.54 23.10 -20.81
N LEU A 36 3.43 23.57 -20.22
CA LEU A 36 2.23 23.91 -20.99
C LEU A 36 2.50 24.95 -22.08
N ARG A 37 3.55 25.78 -21.90
CA ARG A 37 3.96 26.77 -22.89
C ARG A 37 4.62 26.08 -24.13
N ASP A 38 5.36 25.04 -23.86
CA ASP A 38 6.02 24.27 -24.91
C ASP A 38 5.01 23.51 -25.76
N ILE A 39 4.06 22.85 -25.08
CA ILE A 39 2.97 22.11 -25.71
C ILE A 39 2.07 23.06 -26.53
N ALA A 40 1.71 24.23 -25.96
CA ALA A 40 0.90 25.22 -26.66
C ALA A 40 1.59 25.73 -27.91
N ARG A 41 2.90 25.97 -27.86
CA ARG A 41 3.70 26.40 -28.99
C ARG A 41 3.71 25.33 -30.08
N GLU A 42 3.93 24.07 -29.73
CA GLU A 42 3.93 22.97 -30.69
C GLU A 42 2.54 22.72 -31.28
N ALA A 43 1.49 22.88 -30.52
CA ALA A 43 0.12 22.78 -30.99
C ALA A 43 -0.37 24.02 -31.76
N GLY A 44 0.46 25.07 -31.91
CA GLY A 44 0.10 26.31 -32.62
C GLY A 44 -1.01 27.12 -31.95
N ILE A 45 -1.22 26.98 -30.62
CA ILE A 45 -2.28 27.65 -29.85
C ILE A 45 -1.72 28.45 -28.69
N SER A 46 -2.53 29.36 -28.13
CA SER A 46 -2.13 30.05 -26.90
C SER A 46 -2.20 29.14 -25.67
N ARG A 47 -1.38 29.41 -24.63
CA ARG A 47 -1.43 28.67 -23.36
C ARG A 47 -2.83 28.71 -22.72
N SER A 48 -3.54 29.81 -22.84
CA SER A 48 -4.92 29.96 -22.30
C SER A 48 -5.91 29.09 -23.08
N THR A 49 -5.75 28.97 -24.40
CA THR A 49 -6.54 28.10 -25.25
C THR A 49 -6.27 26.62 -24.93
N LEU A 50 -4.99 26.26 -24.73
CA LEU A 50 -4.60 24.92 -24.32
C LEU A 50 -5.26 24.56 -22.96
N LEU A 51 -5.09 25.40 -21.93
CA LEU A 51 -5.69 25.16 -20.61
C LEU A 51 -7.20 24.99 -20.68
N ARG A 52 -7.90 25.79 -21.44
CA ARG A 52 -9.34 25.68 -21.64
C ARG A 52 -9.73 24.34 -22.27
N ARG A 53 -8.98 23.88 -23.28
CA ARG A 53 -9.21 22.58 -23.95
C ARG A 53 -8.86 21.38 -23.06
N LEU A 54 -8.01 21.59 -22.06
CA LEU A 54 -7.64 20.58 -21.04
C LEU A 54 -8.53 20.63 -19.79
N GLY A 55 -9.62 21.39 -19.77
CA GLY A 55 -10.47 21.51 -18.59
C GLY A 55 -9.79 22.25 -17.41
N GLY A 56 -8.80 23.10 -17.70
CA GLY A 56 -8.12 23.94 -16.70
C GLY A 56 -6.87 23.34 -16.06
N THR A 57 -6.61 22.05 -16.23
CA THR A 57 -5.46 21.35 -15.61
C THR A 57 -4.66 20.53 -16.64
N ARG A 58 -3.40 20.24 -16.32
CA ARG A 58 -2.57 19.32 -17.11
C ARG A 58 -2.98 17.85 -16.93
N GLN A 59 -3.66 17.54 -15.84
CA GLN A 59 -3.99 16.17 -15.46
C GLN A 59 -4.74 15.41 -16.57
N ALA A 60 -5.72 16.06 -17.22
CA ALA A 60 -6.46 15.45 -18.32
C ALA A 60 -5.55 15.03 -19.49
N LEU A 61 -4.53 15.86 -19.81
CA LEU A 61 -3.55 15.51 -20.83
C LEU A 61 -2.68 14.32 -20.41
N ASP A 62 -2.22 14.29 -19.16
CA ASP A 62 -1.40 13.19 -18.65
C ASP A 62 -2.18 11.87 -18.62
N GLU A 63 -3.48 11.92 -18.33
CA GLU A 63 -4.40 10.77 -18.42
C GLU A 63 -4.61 10.31 -19.86
N ALA A 64 -4.83 11.24 -20.80
CA ALA A 64 -4.96 10.92 -22.22
C ALA A 64 -3.69 10.29 -22.80
N LEU A 65 -2.51 10.77 -22.43
CA LEU A 65 -1.22 10.20 -22.84
C LEU A 65 -1.03 8.77 -22.30
N ARG A 66 -1.39 8.52 -21.04
CA ARG A 66 -1.37 7.16 -20.46
C ARG A 66 -2.35 6.22 -21.16
N ALA A 67 -3.56 6.69 -21.46
CA ALA A 67 -4.56 5.92 -22.19
C ALA A 67 -4.09 5.57 -23.62
N ALA A 68 -3.27 6.43 -24.22
CA ALA A 68 -2.61 6.17 -25.50
C ALA A 68 -1.37 5.25 -25.41
N GLY A 69 -1.08 4.66 -24.24
CA GLY A 69 0.05 3.77 -24.02
C GLY A 69 1.40 4.49 -23.92
N VAL A 70 1.39 5.80 -23.74
CA VAL A 70 2.61 6.60 -23.63
C VAL A 70 3.12 6.56 -22.20
N GLU A 71 4.31 6.01 -22.01
CA GLU A 71 5.03 6.23 -20.76
C GLU A 71 5.43 7.71 -20.69
N LEU A 72 4.77 8.46 -19.81
CA LEU A 72 4.99 9.90 -19.70
C LEU A 72 6.44 10.26 -19.41
N GLY A 73 7.19 9.31 -18.85
CA GLY A 73 8.53 9.60 -18.34
C GLY A 73 8.49 10.75 -17.32
N GLY A 74 9.62 11.29 -16.98
CA GLY A 74 9.70 12.48 -16.16
C GLY A 74 9.53 12.20 -14.65
N ARG A 75 9.44 13.29 -13.90
CA ARG A 75 9.41 13.23 -12.45
C ARG A 75 8.04 12.79 -11.94
N LYS A 76 7.99 11.73 -11.14
CA LYS A 76 6.76 11.27 -10.48
C LYS A 76 6.00 12.43 -9.81
N PRO A 77 4.66 12.39 -9.72
CA PRO A 77 3.89 13.39 -8.99
C PRO A 77 4.40 13.61 -7.57
N VAL A 78 4.27 14.82 -7.05
CA VAL A 78 4.71 15.17 -5.68
C VAL A 78 4.15 14.20 -4.66
N ARG A 79 2.88 13.78 -4.83
CA ARG A 79 2.21 12.83 -3.93
C ARG A 79 2.95 11.49 -3.86
N GLU A 80 3.31 10.92 -5.00
CA GLU A 80 4.01 9.65 -5.07
C GLU A 80 5.43 9.74 -4.50
N ARG A 81 6.17 10.77 -4.90
CA ARG A 81 7.54 11.01 -4.39
C ARG A 81 7.56 11.20 -2.89
N ALA A 82 6.59 11.93 -2.34
CA ALA A 82 6.48 12.17 -0.90
C ALA A 82 6.16 10.87 -0.14
N ILE A 83 5.26 10.03 -0.66
CA ILE A 83 4.94 8.73 -0.06
C ILE A 83 6.19 7.82 -0.08
N GLU A 84 6.90 7.73 -1.20
CA GLU A 84 8.12 6.94 -1.35
C GLU A 84 9.25 7.45 -0.43
N ALA A 85 9.44 8.76 -0.37
CA ALA A 85 10.43 9.40 0.50
C ALA A 85 10.10 9.17 1.98
N ALA A 86 8.85 9.32 2.37
CA ALA A 86 8.40 9.07 3.74
C ALA A 86 8.58 7.60 4.13
N ALA A 87 8.20 6.66 3.26
CA ALA A 87 8.41 5.24 3.47
C ALA A 87 9.89 4.88 3.66
N ALA A 88 10.77 5.43 2.82
CA ALA A 88 12.21 5.23 2.94
C ALA A 88 12.80 5.83 4.23
N LEU A 89 12.30 6.98 4.68
CA LEU A 89 12.70 7.61 5.94
C LEU A 89 12.25 6.76 7.14
N ILE A 90 11.00 6.30 7.14
CA ILE A 90 10.45 5.43 8.20
C ILE A 90 11.26 4.14 8.29
N SER A 91 11.51 3.47 7.17
CA SER A 91 12.26 2.22 7.11
C SER A 91 13.68 2.34 7.68
N ARG A 92 14.35 3.48 7.44
CA ARG A 92 15.76 3.67 7.87
C ARG A 92 15.91 4.26 9.25
N GLN A 93 14.99 5.09 9.71
CA GLN A 93 15.19 5.95 10.87
C GLN A 93 14.02 5.92 11.87
N GLY A 94 12.99 5.14 11.56
CA GLY A 94 11.80 5.02 12.39
C GLY A 94 10.80 6.17 12.22
N LEU A 95 9.61 5.95 12.74
CA LEU A 95 8.46 6.85 12.60
C LEU A 95 8.67 8.21 13.31
N ALA A 96 9.34 8.18 14.46
CA ALA A 96 9.53 9.37 15.29
C ALA A 96 10.33 10.49 14.59
N THR A 97 11.16 10.13 13.62
CA THR A 97 12.03 11.08 12.91
C THR A 97 11.38 11.71 11.69
N LEU A 98 10.15 11.33 11.34
CA LEU A 98 9.46 11.80 10.14
C LEU A 98 8.91 13.22 10.38
N THR A 99 9.45 14.20 9.66
CA THR A 99 8.92 15.57 9.58
C THR A 99 8.65 15.96 8.14
N PHE A 100 7.78 16.96 7.92
CA PHE A 100 7.49 17.45 6.58
C PHE A 100 8.73 18.05 5.88
N GLU A 101 9.63 18.69 6.63
CA GLU A 101 10.86 19.24 6.11
C GLU A 101 11.77 18.15 5.55
N ARG A 102 11.89 17.04 6.27
CA ARG A 102 12.70 15.90 5.83
C ARG A 102 12.10 15.19 4.62
N VAL A 103 10.78 15.02 4.62
CA VAL A 103 10.07 14.44 3.47
C VAL A 103 10.18 15.36 2.25
N ALA A 104 9.99 16.69 2.42
CA ALA A 104 10.11 17.65 1.34
C ALA A 104 11.51 17.63 0.71
N MET A 105 12.55 17.60 1.53
CA MET A 105 13.93 17.48 1.07
C MET A 105 14.16 16.18 0.30
N ALA A 106 13.73 15.04 0.84
CA ALA A 106 13.92 13.73 0.22
C ALA A 106 13.07 13.53 -1.04
N ALA A 107 11.86 14.13 -1.09
CA ALA A 107 10.97 14.13 -2.25
C ALA A 107 11.30 15.23 -3.26
N GLU A 108 12.29 16.08 -2.95
CA GLU A 108 12.70 17.26 -3.73
C GLU A 108 11.50 18.16 -4.08
N CYS A 109 10.73 18.55 -3.10
CA CYS A 109 9.60 19.48 -3.23
C CYS A 109 9.61 20.48 -2.08
N SER A 110 8.71 21.48 -2.13
CA SER A 110 8.56 22.41 -1.02
C SER A 110 7.66 21.83 0.09
N VAL A 111 7.87 22.24 1.32
CA VAL A 111 6.98 21.91 2.45
C VAL A 111 5.55 22.38 2.18
N GLN A 112 5.41 23.54 1.53
CA GLN A 112 4.09 24.06 1.12
C GLN A 112 3.38 23.14 0.12
N SER A 113 4.13 22.52 -0.81
CA SER A 113 3.58 21.52 -1.74
C SER A 113 3.07 20.29 -1.00
N LEU A 114 3.74 19.86 0.08
CA LEU A 114 3.28 18.74 0.90
C LEU A 114 1.98 19.10 1.65
N TYR A 115 1.91 20.31 2.24
CA TYR A 115 0.66 20.76 2.86
C TYR A 115 -0.48 20.87 1.85
N GLY A 116 -0.23 21.37 0.65
CA GLY A 116 -1.23 21.44 -0.42
C GLY A 116 -1.68 20.05 -0.93
N THR A 117 -0.80 19.04 -0.82
CA THR A 117 -1.07 17.68 -1.33
C THR A 117 -1.76 16.79 -0.29
N PHE A 118 -1.40 16.92 0.99
CA PHE A 118 -1.85 16.02 2.07
C PHE A 118 -2.66 16.73 3.15
N GLY A 119 -2.63 18.07 3.23
CA GLY A 119 -3.26 18.80 4.33
C GLY A 119 -2.47 18.77 5.63
N GLY A 120 -1.89 17.62 5.98
CA GLY A 120 -1.14 17.43 7.22
C GLY A 120 -0.29 16.16 7.23
N ARG A 121 0.43 15.98 8.35
CA ARG A 121 1.30 14.82 8.56
C ARG A 121 0.50 13.51 8.65
N ASP A 122 -0.67 13.56 9.25
CA ASP A 122 -1.50 12.39 9.49
C ASP A 122 -2.00 11.79 8.16
N GLU A 123 -2.39 12.62 7.20
CA GLU A 123 -2.82 12.20 5.87
C GLU A 123 -1.67 11.63 5.03
N LEU A 124 -0.46 12.20 5.16
CA LEU A 124 0.74 11.61 4.56
C LEU A 124 1.01 10.23 5.16
N MET A 125 0.96 10.11 6.48
CA MET A 125 1.15 8.84 7.17
C MET A 125 0.11 7.81 6.76
N HIS A 126 -1.16 8.22 6.69
CA HIS A 126 -2.24 7.36 6.21
C HIS A 126 -1.94 6.83 4.80
N ALA A 127 -1.55 7.70 3.87
CA ALA A 127 -1.20 7.31 2.51
C ALA A 127 0.02 6.38 2.43
N VAL A 128 1.03 6.56 3.29
CA VAL A 128 2.18 5.65 3.39
C VAL A 128 1.74 4.28 3.88
N PHE A 129 0.94 4.23 4.95
CA PHE A 129 0.50 2.94 5.50
C PHE A 129 -0.47 2.22 4.58
N GLU A 130 -1.40 2.92 3.94
CA GLU A 130 -2.30 2.33 2.96
C GLU A 130 -1.51 1.64 1.82
N ARG A 131 -0.42 2.25 1.36
CA ARG A 131 0.41 1.71 0.27
C ARG A 131 1.35 0.58 0.70
N TYR A 132 1.89 0.63 1.91
CA TYR A 132 2.97 -0.29 2.37
C TYR A 132 2.55 -1.28 3.45
N SER A 133 1.34 -1.17 4.00
CA SER A 133 0.77 -2.19 4.89
C SER A 133 0.00 -3.25 4.09
N PRO A 134 -0.30 -4.40 4.69
CA PRO A 134 -1.06 -5.45 4.02
C PRO A 134 -2.58 -5.19 3.98
N ILE A 135 -3.09 -4.00 4.35
CA ILE A 135 -4.53 -3.77 4.50
C ILE A 135 -5.28 -4.08 3.22
N LEU A 136 -4.90 -3.44 2.12
CA LEU A 136 -5.56 -3.62 0.82
C LEU A 136 -5.43 -5.05 0.32
N ASP A 137 -4.25 -5.67 0.54
CA ASP A 137 -4.00 -7.06 0.17
C ASP A 137 -4.89 -8.02 0.99
N VAL A 138 -5.06 -7.77 2.30
CA VAL A 138 -5.94 -8.57 3.18
C VAL A 138 -7.41 -8.35 2.84
N GLU A 139 -7.84 -7.11 2.59
CA GLU A 139 -9.21 -6.83 2.17
C GLU A 139 -9.55 -7.52 0.83
N ALA A 140 -8.67 -7.44 -0.15
CA ALA A 140 -8.83 -8.13 -1.43
C ALA A 140 -8.85 -9.66 -1.26
N PHE A 141 -7.98 -10.20 -0.40
CA PHE A 141 -7.95 -11.61 -0.05
C PHE A 141 -9.29 -12.06 0.58
N LEU A 142 -9.80 -11.30 1.55
CA LEU A 142 -11.06 -11.62 2.23
C LEU A 142 -12.30 -11.44 1.34
N ALA A 143 -12.25 -10.54 0.37
CA ALA A 143 -13.31 -10.36 -0.63
C ALA A 143 -13.28 -11.42 -1.76
N GLY A 144 -12.17 -12.15 -1.88
CA GLY A 144 -11.97 -13.16 -2.93
C GLY A 144 -12.74 -14.46 -2.66
N PRO A 145 -12.61 -15.42 -3.59
CA PRO A 145 -13.22 -16.73 -3.47
C PRO A 145 -12.76 -17.46 -2.20
N ARG A 146 -13.70 -18.04 -1.46
CA ARG A 146 -13.38 -18.90 -0.30
C ARG A 146 -12.90 -20.26 -0.82
N GLY A 147 -11.70 -20.66 -0.38
CA GLY A 147 -11.16 -22.00 -0.55
C GLY A 147 -11.40 -22.87 0.68
N ASP A 148 -10.70 -24.00 0.76
CA ASP A 148 -10.63 -24.73 2.00
C ASP A 148 -9.85 -23.95 3.08
N LEU A 149 -10.02 -24.33 4.34
CA LEU A 149 -9.42 -23.61 5.47
C LEU A 149 -7.88 -23.60 5.40
N GLU A 150 -7.26 -24.70 4.99
CA GLU A 150 -5.81 -24.83 4.91
C GLU A 150 -5.23 -23.88 3.84
N ASP A 151 -5.83 -23.88 2.65
CA ASP A 151 -5.42 -22.98 1.58
C ASP A 151 -5.61 -21.50 1.95
N MET A 152 -6.71 -21.17 2.62
CA MET A 152 -6.96 -19.81 3.10
C MET A 152 -5.90 -19.38 4.13
N VAL A 153 -5.59 -20.21 5.11
CA VAL A 153 -4.56 -19.91 6.11
C VAL A 153 -3.19 -19.79 5.46
N ARG A 154 -2.82 -20.71 4.56
CA ARG A 154 -1.54 -20.68 3.83
C ARG A 154 -1.38 -19.38 3.03
N ARG A 155 -2.38 -19.02 2.24
CA ARG A 155 -2.39 -17.78 1.44
C ARG A 155 -2.31 -16.54 2.32
N PHE A 156 -3.02 -16.51 3.44
CA PHE A 156 -2.93 -15.41 4.38
C PHE A 156 -1.53 -15.29 5.00
N HIS A 157 -0.91 -16.41 5.40
CA HIS A 157 0.47 -16.42 5.91
C HIS A 157 1.48 -15.92 4.87
N GLN A 158 1.33 -16.31 3.59
CA GLN A 158 2.14 -15.81 2.48
C GLN A 158 2.00 -14.29 2.34
N LEU A 159 0.77 -13.77 2.30
CA LEU A 159 0.47 -12.35 2.20
C LEU A 159 1.10 -11.55 3.36
N LEU A 160 1.00 -12.06 4.58
CA LEU A 160 1.57 -11.40 5.76
C LEU A 160 3.11 -11.40 5.72
N ALA A 161 3.72 -12.51 5.29
CA ALA A 161 5.18 -12.60 5.10
C ALA A 161 5.64 -11.62 4.00
N ASP A 162 4.95 -11.56 2.86
CA ASP A 162 5.26 -10.61 1.78
C ASP A 162 5.22 -9.15 2.28
N ALA A 163 4.24 -8.81 3.10
CA ALA A 163 4.14 -7.48 3.69
C ALA A 163 5.28 -7.15 4.67
N LEU A 164 5.75 -8.14 5.44
CA LEU A 164 6.86 -8.00 6.39
C LEU A 164 8.23 -7.92 5.70
N GLU A 165 8.37 -8.55 4.53
CA GLU A 165 9.60 -8.55 3.73
C GLU A 165 9.62 -7.43 2.68
N ARG A 166 8.50 -6.76 2.41
CA ARG A 166 8.37 -5.69 1.41
C ARG A 166 9.29 -4.52 1.72
N GLU A 167 10.05 -4.10 0.72
CA GLU A 167 10.89 -2.89 0.81
C GLU A 167 10.15 -1.65 0.22
N PRO A 168 10.32 -0.47 0.82
CA PRO A 168 10.98 -0.20 2.10
C PRO A 168 10.22 -0.79 3.30
N ARG A 169 10.94 -1.23 4.34
CA ARG A 169 10.41 -1.98 5.50
C ARG A 169 9.57 -1.10 6.44
N VAL A 170 8.43 -0.61 5.95
CA VAL A 170 7.53 0.28 6.71
C VAL A 170 6.80 -0.48 7.81
N LEU A 171 6.24 -1.66 7.51
CA LEU A 171 5.50 -2.46 8.49
C LEU A 171 6.39 -2.93 9.66
N PRO A 172 7.60 -3.46 9.44
CA PRO A 172 8.53 -3.75 10.53
C PRO A 172 8.89 -2.53 11.39
N ALA A 173 9.13 -1.37 10.77
CA ALA A 173 9.44 -0.15 11.50
C ALA A 173 8.27 0.32 12.36
N LEU A 174 7.04 0.21 11.87
CA LEU A 174 5.83 0.52 12.62
C LEU A 174 5.66 -0.44 13.81
N LEU A 175 5.79 -1.74 13.60
CA LEU A 175 5.69 -2.73 14.68
C LEU A 175 6.76 -2.48 15.76
N ALA A 176 7.97 -2.12 15.37
CA ALA A 176 9.01 -1.75 16.33
C ALA A 176 8.63 -0.55 17.20
N GLU A 177 7.99 0.48 16.63
CA GLU A 177 7.48 1.62 17.42
C GLU A 177 6.35 1.22 18.37
N VAL A 178 5.47 0.34 17.96
CA VAL A 178 4.40 -0.19 18.82
C VAL A 178 4.98 -0.92 20.03
N PHE A 179 5.98 -1.75 19.84
CA PHE A 179 6.64 -2.46 20.93
C PHE A 179 7.43 -1.51 21.84
N ALA A 180 8.09 -0.50 21.25
CA ALA A 180 8.90 0.43 22.02
C ALA A 180 8.09 1.49 22.76
N ARG A 181 6.96 1.95 22.18
CA ARG A 181 6.18 3.09 22.67
C ARG A 181 4.67 2.87 22.47
N PRO A 182 4.06 1.87 23.12
CA PRO A 182 2.66 1.55 22.91
C PRO A 182 1.69 2.66 23.31
N GLY A 183 2.13 3.60 24.15
CA GLY A 183 1.35 4.78 24.58
C GLY A 183 1.57 6.05 23.75
N ASP A 184 2.44 6.02 22.73
CA ASP A 184 2.67 7.20 21.87
C ASP A 184 1.43 7.50 21.03
N GLU A 185 0.95 8.75 21.08
CA GLU A 185 -0.29 9.15 20.40
C GLU A 185 -0.21 9.00 18.87
N ASN A 186 0.96 9.21 18.27
CA ASN A 186 1.13 9.06 16.83
C ASN A 186 1.07 7.58 16.42
N VAL A 187 1.67 6.71 17.23
CA VAL A 187 1.59 5.26 17.05
C VAL A 187 0.15 4.79 17.18
N GLN A 188 -0.54 5.21 18.24
CA GLN A 188 -1.94 4.86 18.46
C GLN A 188 -2.84 5.37 17.33
N ARG A 189 -2.62 6.58 16.83
CA ARG A 189 -3.41 7.18 15.75
C ARG A 189 -3.30 6.38 14.44
N VAL A 190 -2.10 5.94 14.11
CA VAL A 190 -1.87 5.06 12.95
C VAL A 190 -2.59 3.71 13.15
N PHE A 191 -2.43 3.10 14.31
CA PHE A 191 -3.08 1.82 14.63
C PHE A 191 -4.60 1.90 14.65
N ASN A 192 -5.17 2.97 15.20
CA ASN A 192 -6.62 3.16 15.28
C ASN A 192 -7.28 3.29 13.89
N ASN A 193 -6.56 3.72 12.88
CA ASN A 193 -7.07 3.82 11.51
C ASN A 193 -6.98 2.49 10.74
N VAL A 194 -5.98 1.66 11.05
CA VAL A 194 -5.60 0.48 10.26
C VAL A 194 -6.08 -0.82 10.90
N THR A 195 -5.78 -0.98 12.18
CA THR A 195 -5.99 -2.23 12.91
C THR A 195 -7.45 -2.66 13.00
N PRO A 196 -8.44 -1.77 13.24
CA PRO A 196 -9.83 -2.19 13.34
C PRO A 196 -10.34 -2.85 12.05
N ARG A 197 -9.92 -2.39 10.88
CA ARG A 197 -10.34 -2.95 9.58
C ARG A 197 -9.78 -4.37 9.41
N LEU A 198 -8.49 -4.57 9.69
CA LEU A 198 -7.84 -5.88 9.61
C LEU A 198 -8.41 -6.87 10.62
N VAL A 199 -8.52 -6.45 11.88
CA VAL A 199 -9.04 -7.30 12.96
C VAL A 199 -10.52 -7.65 12.73
N ALA A 200 -11.33 -6.69 12.28
CA ALA A 200 -12.73 -6.95 11.98
C ALA A 200 -12.89 -7.93 10.80
N GLY A 201 -12.14 -7.73 9.71
CA GLY A 201 -12.22 -8.61 8.53
C GLY A 201 -11.74 -10.04 8.84
N LEU A 202 -10.57 -10.18 9.45
CA LEU A 202 -10.05 -11.50 9.85
C LEU A 202 -10.92 -12.15 10.92
N GLY A 203 -11.38 -11.37 11.91
CA GLY A 203 -12.26 -11.86 12.96
C GLY A 203 -13.60 -12.34 12.43
N ALA A 204 -14.19 -11.66 11.45
CA ALA A 204 -15.42 -12.08 10.78
C ALA A 204 -15.22 -13.40 10.04
N TRP A 205 -14.13 -13.52 9.25
CA TRP A 205 -13.82 -14.79 8.57
C TRP A 205 -13.63 -15.94 9.56
N LEU A 206 -12.84 -15.75 10.61
CA LEU A 206 -12.62 -16.79 11.62
C LEU A 206 -13.91 -17.15 12.38
N ALA A 207 -14.80 -16.19 12.63
CA ALA A 207 -16.11 -16.47 13.22
C ALA A 207 -17.01 -17.30 12.28
N GLU A 208 -16.94 -17.10 10.96
CA GLU A 208 -17.61 -17.95 9.97
C GLU A 208 -17.06 -19.40 10.03
N GLU A 209 -15.75 -19.58 10.20
CA GLU A 209 -15.14 -20.90 10.34
C GLU A 209 -15.57 -21.60 11.64
N VAL A 210 -15.70 -20.86 12.74
CA VAL A 210 -16.26 -21.36 14.01
C VAL A 210 -17.72 -21.77 13.84
N ALA A 211 -18.54 -20.89 13.25
CA ALA A 211 -19.96 -21.16 13.04
C ALA A 211 -20.21 -22.37 12.12
N ALA A 212 -19.29 -22.62 11.18
CA ALA A 212 -19.31 -23.79 10.31
C ALA A 212 -18.79 -25.08 10.99
N GLY A 213 -18.36 -25.01 12.25
CA GLY A 213 -17.81 -26.15 12.99
C GLY A 213 -16.46 -26.66 12.48
N ARG A 214 -15.73 -25.87 11.68
CA ARG A 214 -14.42 -26.25 11.14
C ARG A 214 -13.28 -26.00 12.13
N ILE A 215 -13.42 -24.99 12.98
CA ILE A 215 -12.45 -24.66 14.03
C ILE A 215 -13.14 -24.49 15.40
N ARG A 216 -12.33 -24.57 16.44
CA ARG A 216 -12.76 -24.44 17.83
C ARG A 216 -13.32 -23.05 18.10
N ASP A 217 -14.36 -22.97 18.95
CA ASP A 217 -14.91 -21.72 19.42
C ASP A 217 -13.95 -21.09 20.45
N LEU A 218 -13.16 -20.15 19.96
CA LEU A 218 -12.22 -19.33 20.72
C LEU A 218 -12.50 -17.85 20.42
N PRO A 219 -12.19 -16.94 21.37
CA PRO A 219 -12.35 -15.51 21.12
C PRO A 219 -11.66 -15.09 19.82
N PRO A 220 -12.34 -14.36 18.91
CA PRO A 220 -11.79 -14.01 17.58
C PRO A 220 -10.44 -13.31 17.64
N LEU A 221 -10.22 -12.46 18.66
CA LEU A 221 -8.93 -11.80 18.87
C LEU A 221 -7.80 -12.81 19.11
N LEU A 222 -8.05 -13.85 19.93
CA LEU A 222 -7.04 -14.87 20.22
C LEU A 222 -6.78 -15.76 19.00
N LEU A 223 -7.81 -16.09 18.22
CA LEU A 223 -7.64 -16.79 16.93
C LEU A 223 -6.78 -15.97 15.96
N THR A 224 -7.10 -14.67 15.79
CA THR A 224 -6.32 -13.77 14.96
C THR A 224 -4.87 -13.67 15.42
N GLN A 225 -4.65 -13.46 16.73
CA GLN A 225 -3.29 -13.40 17.30
C GLN A 225 -2.53 -14.70 17.09
N ARG A 226 -3.17 -15.84 17.32
CA ARG A 226 -2.56 -17.16 17.13
C ARG A 226 -2.14 -17.41 15.70
N MET A 227 -2.91 -16.91 14.73
CA MET A 227 -2.61 -17.02 13.31
C MET A 227 -1.50 -16.07 12.87
N THR A 228 -1.48 -14.84 13.39
CA THR A 228 -0.59 -13.78 12.89
C THR A 228 0.74 -13.72 13.64
N SER A 229 0.74 -13.90 14.97
CA SER A 229 1.91 -13.61 15.82
C SER A 229 3.15 -14.44 15.48
N PRO A 230 3.08 -15.76 15.17
CA PRO A 230 4.26 -16.53 14.82
C PRO A 230 4.91 -16.02 13.53
N ILE A 231 4.11 -15.67 12.52
CA ILE A 231 4.60 -15.12 11.26
C ILE A 231 5.26 -13.76 11.50
N ILE A 232 4.58 -12.86 12.20
CA ILE A 232 5.10 -11.53 12.50
C ILE A 232 6.45 -11.64 13.22
N LEU A 233 6.50 -12.39 14.30
CA LEU A 233 7.71 -12.49 15.11
C LEU A 233 8.86 -13.13 14.33
N HIS A 234 8.59 -14.21 13.60
CA HIS A 234 9.61 -14.90 12.82
C HIS A 234 10.23 -13.97 11.76
N PHE A 235 9.39 -13.33 10.92
CA PHE A 235 9.89 -12.49 9.82
C PHE A 235 10.47 -11.14 10.29
N LEU A 236 10.08 -10.65 11.47
CA LEU A 236 10.76 -9.51 12.11
C LEU A 236 12.18 -9.88 12.56
N LEU A 237 12.36 -11.06 13.15
CA LEU A 237 13.64 -11.50 13.70
C LEU A 237 14.56 -12.15 12.65
N ARG A 238 14.02 -12.66 11.55
CA ARG A 238 14.76 -13.38 10.50
C ARG A 238 16.03 -12.66 10.04
N PRO A 239 16.05 -11.32 9.79
CA PRO A 239 17.28 -10.63 9.39
C PRO A 239 18.38 -10.64 10.44
N VAL A 240 18.03 -10.82 11.71
CA VAL A 240 19.00 -10.93 12.81
C VAL A 240 19.45 -12.37 13.00
N THR A 241 18.50 -13.31 13.03
CA THR A 241 18.77 -14.73 13.24
C THR A 241 19.56 -15.34 12.10
N SER A 242 19.34 -14.91 10.84
CA SER A 242 20.10 -15.35 9.67
C SER A 242 21.60 -15.02 9.72
N ARG A 243 21.98 -13.99 10.49
CA ARG A 243 23.40 -13.62 10.70
C ARG A 243 24.08 -14.50 11.76
N VAL A 244 23.31 -15.07 12.66
CA VAL A 244 23.83 -15.85 13.80
C VAL A 244 23.88 -17.33 13.46
N SER A 245 22.98 -17.83 12.64
CA SER A 245 22.81 -19.26 12.36
C SER A 245 22.48 -19.51 10.88
N ALA A 246 23.34 -19.03 9.97
CA ALA A 246 23.10 -19.07 8.52
C ALA A 246 22.95 -20.49 7.94
N ALA A 247 23.41 -21.53 8.65
CA ALA A 247 23.44 -22.90 8.13
C ALA A 247 22.15 -23.71 8.36
N ASP A 248 21.28 -23.29 9.30
CA ASP A 248 20.17 -24.15 9.77
C ASP A 248 18.80 -23.43 9.80
N LEU A 249 18.66 -22.29 9.16
CA LEU A 249 17.34 -21.65 9.09
C LEU A 249 16.49 -22.31 7.99
N PRO A 250 15.25 -22.72 8.32
CA PRO A 250 14.33 -23.21 7.33
C PRO A 250 14.10 -22.17 6.23
N THR A 251 13.83 -22.64 5.03
CA THR A 251 13.42 -21.78 3.91
C THR A 251 12.14 -21.02 4.27
N ARG A 252 11.82 -19.99 3.49
CA ARG A 252 10.58 -19.25 3.64
C ARG A 252 9.36 -20.18 3.57
N ASP A 253 9.34 -21.07 2.57
CA ASP A 253 8.20 -21.95 2.31
C ASP A 253 8.05 -23.02 3.40
N GLU A 254 9.15 -23.63 3.86
CA GLU A 254 9.12 -24.55 5.01
C GLU A 254 8.63 -23.88 6.30
N THR A 255 9.02 -22.63 6.51
CA THR A 255 8.55 -21.84 7.65
C THR A 255 7.04 -21.59 7.58
N LEU A 256 6.54 -21.13 6.44
CA LEU A 256 5.12 -20.84 6.23
C LEU A 256 4.28 -22.11 6.37
N GLU A 257 4.73 -23.22 5.79
CA GLU A 257 4.07 -24.52 5.93
C GLU A 257 4.02 -24.96 7.39
N THR A 258 5.16 -24.86 8.09
CA THR A 258 5.24 -25.24 9.51
C THR A 258 4.25 -24.46 10.38
N PHE A 259 4.17 -23.13 10.19
CA PHE A 259 3.23 -22.31 10.97
C PHE A 259 1.77 -22.52 10.55
N THR A 260 1.52 -22.77 9.27
CA THR A 260 0.17 -23.11 8.79
C THR A 260 -0.32 -24.38 9.46
N GLN A 261 0.47 -25.45 9.43
CA GLN A 261 0.13 -26.71 10.05
C GLN A 261 0.04 -26.63 11.60
N ALA A 262 0.89 -25.82 12.22
CA ALA A 262 0.82 -25.60 13.65
C ALA A 262 -0.49 -24.89 14.07
N PHE A 263 -0.92 -23.89 13.31
CA PHE A 263 -2.19 -23.19 13.52
C PHE A 263 -3.36 -24.16 13.34
N LEU A 264 -3.44 -24.88 12.22
CA LEU A 264 -4.54 -25.80 11.91
C LEU A 264 -4.67 -26.88 12.97
N ARG A 265 -3.57 -27.55 13.35
CA ARG A 265 -3.57 -28.56 14.42
C ARG A 265 -4.09 -28.03 15.76
N ALA A 266 -3.86 -26.74 16.00
CA ALA A 266 -4.28 -26.14 17.25
C ALA A 266 -5.76 -25.73 17.29
N VAL A 267 -6.34 -25.41 16.11
CA VAL A 267 -7.72 -24.87 16.05
C VAL A 267 -8.72 -25.82 15.43
N CYS A 268 -8.34 -26.72 14.52
CA CYS A 268 -9.26 -27.69 13.93
C CYS A 268 -9.82 -28.62 15.00
N LEU A 269 -11.08 -28.97 14.85
CA LEU A 269 -11.70 -30.02 15.66
C LEU A 269 -11.17 -31.40 15.16
N PRO A 270 -10.97 -32.37 16.07
CA PRO A 270 -10.67 -33.72 15.65
C PRO A 270 -11.83 -34.24 14.78
N SER A 271 -11.47 -34.89 13.66
CA SER A 271 -12.49 -35.57 12.85
C SER A 271 -13.27 -36.57 13.72
N PRO A 272 -14.59 -36.67 13.60
CA PRO A 272 -15.37 -37.61 14.38
C PRO A 272 -15.11 -39.09 14.04
N GLU A 273 -14.20 -39.37 13.11
CA GLU A 273 -13.80 -40.73 12.71
C GLU A 273 -12.52 -41.17 13.44
N GLY A 274 -12.71 -41.75 14.63
CA GLY A 274 -11.59 -42.31 15.43
C GLY A 274 -11.96 -42.88 16.78
N GLU A 275 -13.22 -43.20 17.00
CA GLU A 275 -13.60 -44.11 18.10
C GLU A 275 -14.17 -45.40 17.49
N ASP A 276 -13.26 -46.32 17.10
CA ASP A 276 -13.51 -47.75 16.95
C ASP A 276 -12.41 -48.52 17.68
#